data_86751a7a3b7a9eb3e19789fa831fccad
#
_entry.id   86751a7a3b7a9eb3e19789fa831fccad
#
_cell.length_a   1.000
_cell.length_b   1.000
_cell.length_c   1.000
_cell.angle_alpha   90.00
_cell.angle_beta   90.00
_cell.angle_gamma   90.00
#
_symmetry.space_group_name_H-M   'P 1'
#
loop_
_entity.id
_entity.type
_entity.pdbx_description
1 polymer ?
#
loop_
_entity_poly.entity_id
_entity_poly.type
_entity_poly.pdbx_seq_one_letter_code
_entity_poly.pdbx_strand_id
1 'polypeptide(L)'
;MTTYAPVTIQQAQFPIVESFTHETPTNPHWQLLGSARLNDGSLELTPNANSQAGTAFLDQPFSSRLGVTIDFDYSCEGGATLGDGFSVYLIDGAHTTQPGGIGAALGYSITKSSPGQIVAPGVTAGFVGVGFDNFGNFATPLAGTGGGAQRPNTVGVRGAGSLREGFGWLTGVQVPGGFRAAWDRVAHIQVSIIDGRLTVRHSDKVNPNGTLLINEFDLAGADGQPRVPETFKLGFAAGTGAATAYHRIRNLKVSLPAEMPLEISGPRTAQSGHRITYTISVQNLGPNDAPDAVLEATVPTELTDLELTCQAENGAVCGTGSVGDGLHMPIDLPKGSKAVINLTGTIDPQYEGRLTCTSLITSPSRANTAERHSGSVTTEVDRPPVTVSPVIVGQWPQTWPEDAKGWVISYELTLAAHEQRVVWWEIRFDVPPRTRVNPQQTQWYKVIKDGTDGSVVIATPDDSHTIEPGTPLTVAVQLLYPSQHEAGDGTLRNLHATEVTRP
;
A
#
# COMPACT_ATOMS: atom_id res chain seq x y z
N MET A 1 -41.39 20.50 39.59
CA MET A 1 -40.76 19.40 38.79
C MET A 1 -39.82 20.05 37.82
N THR A 2 -38.54 19.95 38.03
CA THR A 2 -37.50 20.51 37.14
C THR A 2 -37.32 19.45 36.05
N THR A 3 -37.83 19.70 34.86
CA THR A 3 -37.59 18.90 33.68
C THR A 3 -36.16 19.12 33.23
N TYR A 4 -35.26 18.16 33.51
CA TYR A 4 -33.97 18.12 32.89
C TYR A 4 -34.15 17.84 31.38
N ALA A 5 -33.67 18.74 30.51
CA ALA A 5 -33.58 18.45 29.11
C ALA A 5 -32.64 17.23 28.93
N PRO A 6 -32.98 16.28 28.06
CA PRO A 6 -32.08 15.16 27.80
C PRO A 6 -30.76 15.70 27.25
N VAL A 7 -29.66 15.34 27.88
CA VAL A 7 -28.32 15.63 27.38
C VAL A 7 -28.13 14.80 26.11
N THR A 8 -28.29 15.43 24.97
CA THR A 8 -28.00 14.77 23.69
C THR A 8 -26.49 14.71 23.54
N ILE A 9 -25.89 13.52 23.70
CA ILE A 9 -24.47 13.30 23.41
C ILE A 9 -24.26 13.52 21.91
N GLN A 10 -23.40 14.49 21.57
CA GLN A 10 -23.08 14.78 20.18
C GLN A 10 -22.40 13.59 19.53
N GLN A 11 -22.79 13.21 18.30
CA GLN A 11 -22.13 12.15 17.53
C GLN A 11 -20.68 12.55 17.23
N ALA A 12 -19.77 11.58 17.33
CA ALA A 12 -18.39 11.74 16.92
C ALA A 12 -18.31 11.92 15.39
N GLN A 13 -17.42 12.80 14.97
CA GLN A 13 -17.11 13.01 13.54
C GLN A 13 -16.00 12.05 13.11
N PHE A 14 -16.08 11.56 11.89
CA PHE A 14 -15.02 10.75 11.29
C PHE A 14 -13.88 11.61 10.70
N PRO A 15 -12.63 11.13 10.78
CA PRO A 15 -12.20 9.92 11.48
C PRO A 15 -12.12 10.13 13.01
N ILE A 16 -12.48 9.09 13.78
CA ILE A 16 -12.18 9.03 15.20
C ILE A 16 -10.81 8.39 15.34
N VAL A 17 -9.85 9.11 15.89
CA VAL A 17 -8.46 8.64 16.05
C VAL A 17 -8.09 8.64 17.52
N GLU A 18 -7.52 7.53 17.97
CA GLU A 18 -6.99 7.39 19.33
C GLU A 18 -5.69 6.56 19.30
N SER A 19 -4.58 7.20 19.59
CA SER A 19 -3.28 6.51 19.58
C SER A 19 -3.07 5.62 20.80
N PHE A 20 -3.70 5.97 21.91
CA PHE A 20 -3.48 5.40 23.24
C PHE A 20 -2.04 5.57 23.78
N THR A 21 -1.29 6.52 23.24
CA THR A 21 0.11 6.77 23.66
C THR A 21 0.23 7.77 24.81
N HIS A 22 -0.84 8.47 25.14
CA HIS A 22 -0.88 9.46 26.22
C HIS A 22 -1.29 8.83 27.57
N GLU A 23 -1.12 9.56 28.66
CA GLU A 23 -1.52 9.11 30.00
C GLU A 23 -3.05 9.02 30.16
N THR A 24 -3.79 9.77 29.35
CA THR A 24 -5.26 9.74 29.29
C THR A 24 -5.70 9.65 27.84
N PRO A 25 -6.86 9.03 27.53
CA PRO A 25 -7.39 9.04 26.17
C PRO A 25 -7.63 10.48 25.69
N THR A 26 -7.40 10.72 24.39
CA THR A 26 -7.65 12.04 23.78
C THR A 26 -9.15 12.36 23.71
N ASN A 27 -9.98 11.35 23.53
CA ASN A 27 -11.43 11.49 23.59
C ASN A 27 -11.92 11.22 25.03
N PRO A 28 -12.55 12.21 25.72
CA PRO A 28 -12.95 12.09 27.12
C PRO A 28 -14.12 11.11 27.34
N HIS A 29 -14.76 10.62 26.29
CA HIS A 29 -15.85 9.63 26.39
C HIS A 29 -15.35 8.18 26.52
N TRP A 30 -14.04 7.92 26.49
CA TRP A 30 -13.49 6.61 26.80
C TRP A 30 -13.67 6.27 28.27
N GLN A 31 -14.24 5.10 28.53
CA GLN A 31 -14.33 4.49 29.86
C GLN A 31 -13.41 3.28 29.92
N LEU A 32 -12.45 3.30 30.84
CA LEU A 32 -11.52 2.20 31.09
C LEU A 32 -11.97 1.48 32.38
N LEU A 33 -12.29 0.20 32.28
CA LEU A 33 -12.94 -0.57 33.34
C LEU A 33 -12.15 -1.86 33.60
N GLY A 34 -12.21 -2.35 34.84
CA GLY A 34 -11.50 -3.55 35.26
C GLY A 34 -9.98 -3.37 35.23
N SER A 35 -9.26 -4.26 34.55
CA SER A 35 -7.80 -4.18 34.39
C SER A 35 -7.34 -3.24 33.26
N ALA A 36 -8.28 -2.69 32.47
CA ALA A 36 -7.95 -1.83 31.35
C ALA A 36 -7.32 -0.50 31.84
N ARG A 37 -6.20 -0.13 31.23
CA ARG A 37 -5.46 1.11 31.55
C ARG A 37 -4.62 1.54 30.36
N LEU A 38 -4.20 2.80 30.33
CA LEU A 38 -3.14 3.24 29.45
C LEU A 38 -1.80 2.91 30.10
N ASN A 39 -0.99 2.18 29.41
CA ASN A 39 0.30 1.72 29.90
C ASN A 39 1.27 1.50 28.74
N ASP A 40 2.50 1.99 28.87
CA ASP A 40 3.58 1.77 27.91
C ASP A 40 3.19 2.12 26.46
N GLY A 41 2.54 3.26 26.27
CA GLY A 41 2.13 3.76 24.94
C GLY A 41 1.03 2.93 24.28
N SER A 42 0.17 2.30 25.06
CA SER A 42 -0.94 1.48 24.56
C SER A 42 -2.13 1.45 25.53
N LEU A 43 -3.27 1.06 25.02
CA LEU A 43 -4.38 0.56 25.82
C LEU A 43 -4.09 -0.90 26.19
N GLU A 44 -3.61 -1.14 27.40
CA GLU A 44 -3.47 -2.48 27.98
C GLU A 44 -4.82 -2.91 28.56
N LEU A 45 -5.48 -3.86 27.88
CA LEU A 45 -6.76 -4.42 28.36
C LEU A 45 -6.50 -5.39 29.52
N THR A 46 -5.50 -6.27 29.40
CA THR A 46 -5.06 -7.16 30.47
C THR A 46 -3.56 -7.21 30.58
N PRO A 47 -3.00 -7.22 31.81
CA PRO A 47 -1.64 -7.65 32.04
C PRO A 47 -1.51 -9.18 31.85
N ASN A 48 -0.27 -9.67 31.70
CA ASN A 48 0.02 -11.10 31.67
C ASN A 48 -0.07 -11.73 33.08
N ALA A 49 -1.28 -11.81 33.60
CA ALA A 49 -1.61 -12.34 34.92
C ALA A 49 -2.91 -13.13 34.87
N ASN A 50 -3.10 -14.05 35.80
CA ASN A 50 -4.33 -14.86 35.88
C ASN A 50 -5.56 -14.02 36.24
N SER A 51 -6.72 -14.44 35.76
CA SER A 51 -8.04 -13.92 36.16
C SER A 51 -8.20 -12.41 36.02
N GLN A 52 -7.70 -11.87 34.93
CA GLN A 52 -7.85 -10.46 34.57
C GLN A 52 -9.07 -10.27 33.65
N ALA A 53 -9.71 -9.10 33.76
CA ALA A 53 -10.80 -8.68 32.88
C ALA A 53 -10.73 -7.17 32.68
N GLY A 54 -10.51 -6.73 31.45
CA GLY A 54 -10.42 -5.32 31.09
C GLY A 54 -11.35 -4.99 29.94
N THR A 55 -11.99 -3.83 30.03
CA THR A 55 -12.85 -3.27 29.00
C THR A 55 -12.55 -1.80 28.79
N ALA A 56 -12.41 -1.39 27.55
CA ALA A 56 -12.38 0.00 27.13
C ALA A 56 -13.60 0.26 26.24
N PHE A 57 -14.41 1.25 26.57
CA PHE A 57 -15.67 1.53 25.90
C PHE A 57 -15.77 3.02 25.56
N LEU A 58 -15.96 3.34 24.27
CA LEU A 58 -16.20 4.69 23.81
C LEU A 58 -17.70 5.00 23.89
N ASP A 59 -18.12 5.69 24.95
CA ASP A 59 -19.52 6.07 25.19
C ASP A 59 -19.94 7.33 24.41
N GLN A 60 -19.53 7.39 23.15
CA GLN A 60 -19.90 8.43 22.20
C GLN A 60 -20.38 7.77 20.90
N PRO A 61 -21.62 8.04 20.45
CA PRO A 61 -22.13 7.43 19.23
C PRO A 61 -21.48 8.01 17.99
N PHE A 62 -21.37 7.19 16.93
CA PHE A 62 -20.97 7.57 15.59
C PHE A 62 -21.88 6.92 14.54
N SER A 63 -21.98 7.54 13.35
CA SER A 63 -22.90 7.08 12.30
C SER A 63 -22.46 5.74 11.71
N SER A 64 -23.43 4.88 11.38
CA SER A 64 -23.23 3.64 10.61
C SER A 64 -23.71 3.72 9.17
N ARG A 65 -24.38 4.83 8.77
CA ARG A 65 -25.16 4.96 7.52
C ARG A 65 -24.33 4.81 6.24
N LEU A 66 -23.09 5.21 6.26
CA LEU A 66 -22.19 5.16 5.10
C LEU A 66 -21.15 4.03 5.23
N GLY A 67 -21.42 3.05 6.07
CA GLY A 67 -20.47 2.04 6.48
C GLY A 67 -19.52 2.55 7.57
N VAL A 68 -18.83 1.63 8.19
CA VAL A 68 -17.81 1.91 9.22
C VAL A 68 -16.66 0.95 9.08
N THR A 69 -15.46 1.45 9.28
CA THR A 69 -14.24 0.65 9.40
C THR A 69 -13.52 1.01 10.68
N ILE A 70 -13.09 -0.01 11.41
CA ILE A 70 -12.36 0.07 12.66
C ILE A 70 -10.99 -0.55 12.40
N ASP A 71 -9.97 0.28 12.37
CA ASP A 71 -8.57 -0.09 12.19
C ASP A 71 -7.83 0.05 13.50
N PHE A 72 -7.06 -0.93 13.88
CA PHE A 72 -6.20 -0.86 15.07
C PHE A 72 -5.04 -1.83 15.02
N ASP A 73 -3.98 -1.48 15.70
CA ASP A 73 -2.87 -2.38 15.96
C ASP A 73 -3.08 -3.11 17.28
N TYR A 74 -2.66 -4.37 17.35
CA TYR A 74 -2.69 -5.15 18.58
C TYR A 74 -1.38 -5.87 18.85
N SER A 75 -1.13 -6.14 20.12
CA SER A 75 -0.18 -7.16 20.54
C SER A 75 -0.84 -8.14 21.51
N CYS A 76 -0.44 -9.41 21.40
CA CYS A 76 -0.89 -10.49 22.26
C CYS A 76 0.33 -11.39 22.55
N GLU A 77 0.90 -11.22 23.75
CA GLU A 77 2.16 -11.87 24.11
C GLU A 77 2.27 -12.18 25.61
N GLY A 78 3.32 -12.84 26.01
CA GLY A 78 3.67 -13.12 27.42
C GLY A 78 3.49 -14.59 27.76
N GLY A 79 2.33 -15.03 28.19
CA GLY A 79 2.09 -16.36 28.72
C GLY A 79 2.62 -17.53 27.86
N ALA A 80 2.99 -18.63 28.52
CA ALA A 80 3.41 -19.86 27.83
C ALA A 80 2.27 -20.40 26.95
N THR A 81 1.04 -20.39 27.48
CA THR A 81 -0.20 -20.60 26.73
C THR A 81 -0.96 -19.29 26.71
N LEU A 82 -1.21 -18.75 25.53
CA LEU A 82 -1.98 -17.52 25.38
C LEU A 82 -3.45 -17.77 25.70
N GLY A 83 -4.08 -16.83 26.39
CA GLY A 83 -5.49 -16.86 26.67
C GLY A 83 -5.97 -15.69 27.56
N ASP A 84 -7.30 -15.48 27.67
CA ASP A 84 -8.30 -16.20 26.86
C ASP A 84 -8.32 -15.66 25.42
N GLY A 85 -8.25 -14.32 25.26
CA GLY A 85 -8.30 -13.57 24.01
C GLY A 85 -8.88 -12.17 24.24
N PHE A 86 -9.15 -11.47 23.16
CA PHE A 86 -9.78 -10.16 23.16
C PHE A 86 -10.90 -10.05 22.14
N SER A 87 -11.76 -9.06 22.29
CA SER A 87 -12.81 -8.74 21.33
C SER A 87 -12.83 -7.26 21.00
N VAL A 88 -13.27 -6.95 19.77
CA VAL A 88 -13.81 -5.65 19.37
C VAL A 88 -15.30 -5.82 19.13
N TYR A 89 -16.12 -4.90 19.65
CA TYR A 89 -17.55 -5.03 19.53
C TYR A 89 -18.25 -3.69 19.31
N LEU A 90 -19.42 -3.76 18.70
CA LEU A 90 -20.31 -2.64 18.47
C LEU A 90 -21.63 -2.88 19.18
N ILE A 91 -22.14 -1.84 19.81
CA ILE A 91 -23.50 -1.80 20.36
C ILE A 91 -24.33 -0.74 19.61
N ASP A 92 -25.66 -0.82 19.72
CA ASP A 92 -26.54 0.25 19.30
C ASP A 92 -26.18 1.56 20.01
N GLY A 93 -25.85 2.60 19.26
CA GLY A 93 -25.37 3.87 19.77
C GLY A 93 -26.38 4.66 20.60
N ALA A 94 -27.67 4.28 20.56
CA ALA A 94 -28.71 4.84 21.42
C ALA A 94 -28.59 4.40 22.90
N HIS A 95 -27.76 3.40 23.16
CA HIS A 95 -27.60 2.80 24.49
C HIS A 95 -26.21 3.05 25.07
N THR A 96 -26.08 2.93 26.39
CA THR A 96 -24.81 2.73 27.08
C THR A 96 -24.72 1.31 27.64
N THR A 97 -23.53 0.84 27.98
CA THR A 97 -23.35 -0.54 28.41
C THR A 97 -22.43 -0.68 29.62
N GLN A 98 -22.47 -1.84 30.24
CA GLN A 98 -21.45 -2.34 31.17
C GLN A 98 -20.58 -3.38 30.48
N PRO A 99 -19.44 -3.77 31.07
CA PRO A 99 -18.64 -4.88 30.59
C PRO A 99 -19.47 -6.18 30.45
N GLY A 100 -19.28 -6.90 29.34
CA GLY A 100 -19.86 -8.23 29.16
C GLY A 100 -19.14 -9.30 29.97
N GLY A 101 -19.57 -10.55 29.81
CA GLY A 101 -18.99 -11.70 30.49
C GLY A 101 -17.53 -11.92 30.16
N ILE A 102 -16.74 -12.34 31.15
CA ILE A 102 -15.30 -12.64 31.00
C ILE A 102 -15.08 -14.10 30.60
N GLY A 103 -13.81 -14.47 30.39
CA GLY A 103 -13.46 -15.82 29.95
C GLY A 103 -13.97 -16.12 28.57
N ALA A 104 -14.76 -17.15 28.41
CA ALA A 104 -15.33 -17.60 27.13
C ALA A 104 -16.03 -16.48 26.34
N ALA A 105 -16.58 -15.49 26.99
CA ALA A 105 -17.38 -14.42 26.39
C ALA A 105 -16.54 -13.23 25.88
N LEU A 106 -15.25 -13.17 26.18
CA LEU A 106 -14.31 -12.15 25.77
C LEU A 106 -14.80 -10.71 26.02
N GLY A 107 -15.61 -10.49 27.10
CA GLY A 107 -16.14 -9.18 27.48
C GLY A 107 -17.29 -8.66 26.60
N TYR A 108 -17.77 -9.40 25.62
CA TYR A 108 -18.90 -9.04 24.76
C TYR A 108 -20.19 -9.77 25.15
N SER A 109 -20.16 -11.08 25.14
CA SER A 109 -21.37 -11.91 25.30
C SER A 109 -21.59 -12.35 26.76
N ILE A 110 -22.56 -13.21 26.97
CA ILE A 110 -22.83 -13.85 28.30
C ILE A 110 -21.80 -14.94 28.57
N THR A 111 -21.42 -15.10 29.85
CA THR A 111 -20.71 -16.29 30.29
C THR A 111 -21.65 -17.25 30.98
N LYS A 112 -21.62 -18.53 30.57
CA LYS A 112 -22.36 -19.61 31.17
C LYS A 112 -21.44 -20.59 31.91
N SER A 113 -21.91 -21.13 33.04
CA SER A 113 -21.31 -22.31 33.63
C SER A 113 -21.83 -23.57 32.97
N SER A 114 -21.16 -24.72 33.13
CA SER A 114 -21.74 -26.01 32.81
C SER A 114 -22.65 -26.44 33.97
N PRO A 115 -23.93 -26.77 33.75
CA PRO A 115 -24.70 -27.07 32.54
C PRO A 115 -25.59 -25.96 31.97
N GLY A 116 -25.11 -24.69 31.83
CA GLY A 116 -25.84 -23.68 31.04
C GLY A 116 -26.40 -22.49 31.81
N GLN A 117 -26.16 -22.42 33.13
CA GLN A 117 -26.56 -21.25 33.93
C GLN A 117 -25.71 -20.02 33.58
N ILE A 118 -26.37 -18.88 33.32
CA ILE A 118 -25.67 -17.61 33.06
C ILE A 118 -25.07 -17.10 34.38
N VAL A 119 -23.74 -17.04 34.41
CA VAL A 119 -22.95 -16.56 35.55
C VAL A 119 -22.52 -15.10 35.42
N ALA A 120 -22.44 -14.59 34.17
CA ALA A 120 -22.21 -13.16 33.91
C ALA A 120 -23.05 -12.71 32.70
N PRO A 121 -23.64 -11.49 32.77
CA PRO A 121 -24.37 -10.91 31.65
C PRO A 121 -23.43 -10.52 30.51
N GLY A 122 -23.94 -10.35 29.30
CA GLY A 122 -23.30 -9.71 28.21
C GLY A 122 -23.48 -8.19 28.24
N VAL A 123 -22.98 -7.51 27.21
CA VAL A 123 -23.18 -6.06 27.01
C VAL A 123 -24.66 -5.73 26.83
N THR A 124 -25.04 -4.47 27.02
CA THR A 124 -26.38 -3.96 26.70
C THR A 124 -26.44 -3.62 25.21
N ALA A 125 -27.54 -4.02 24.55
CA ALA A 125 -27.82 -3.70 23.14
C ALA A 125 -26.65 -4.00 22.18
N GLY A 126 -25.93 -5.09 22.41
CA GLY A 126 -24.86 -5.56 21.53
C GLY A 126 -25.40 -5.83 20.13
N PHE A 127 -24.70 -5.33 19.12
CA PHE A 127 -25.03 -5.60 17.71
C PHE A 127 -24.16 -6.71 17.14
N VAL A 128 -22.84 -6.61 17.31
CA VAL A 128 -21.88 -7.60 16.85
C VAL A 128 -20.61 -7.57 17.69
N GLY A 129 -20.07 -8.73 18.01
CA GLY A 129 -18.75 -8.89 18.65
C GLY A 129 -17.87 -9.80 17.80
N VAL A 130 -16.67 -9.30 17.47
CA VAL A 130 -15.61 -10.06 16.81
C VAL A 130 -14.57 -10.43 17.87
N GLY A 131 -14.47 -11.71 18.17
CA GLY A 131 -13.56 -12.27 19.16
C GLY A 131 -12.32 -12.85 18.50
N PHE A 132 -11.15 -12.49 19.01
CA PHE A 132 -9.84 -13.06 18.68
C PHE A 132 -9.46 -14.01 19.80
N ASP A 133 -9.93 -15.24 19.68
CA ASP A 133 -9.99 -16.22 20.77
C ASP A 133 -8.79 -17.19 20.70
N ASN A 134 -7.79 -16.97 21.54
CA ASN A 134 -6.63 -17.84 21.64
C ASN A 134 -6.99 -19.18 22.26
N PHE A 135 -7.86 -19.19 23.27
CA PHE A 135 -8.24 -20.41 23.99
C PHE A 135 -9.34 -21.21 23.30
N GLY A 136 -10.27 -20.54 22.60
CA GLY A 136 -11.27 -21.16 21.73
C GLY A 136 -12.67 -21.34 22.32
N ASN A 137 -12.96 -20.81 23.49
CA ASN A 137 -14.25 -20.94 24.14
C ASN A 137 -15.33 -19.99 23.61
N PHE A 138 -14.96 -18.93 22.92
CA PHE A 138 -15.91 -17.99 22.30
C PHE A 138 -16.79 -18.67 21.25
N ALA A 139 -16.28 -19.76 20.62
CA ALA A 139 -17.03 -20.57 19.68
C ALA A 139 -18.02 -21.56 20.34
N THR A 140 -18.03 -21.66 21.68
CA THR A 140 -18.84 -22.66 22.39
C THR A 140 -20.14 -22.08 22.96
N PRO A 141 -21.10 -22.92 23.33
CA PRO A 141 -22.33 -22.47 24.00
C PRO A 141 -22.10 -21.78 25.36
N LEU A 142 -20.89 -21.83 25.92
CA LEU A 142 -20.53 -21.11 27.15
C LEU A 142 -20.53 -19.58 26.95
N ALA A 143 -20.35 -19.12 25.73
CA ALA A 143 -20.29 -17.71 25.40
C ALA A 143 -21.57 -17.15 24.75
N GLY A 144 -22.70 -17.87 24.81
CA GLY A 144 -23.94 -17.36 24.21
C GLY A 144 -24.85 -18.46 23.69
N THR A 145 -25.61 -18.17 22.64
CA THR A 145 -26.48 -19.14 21.95
C THR A 145 -25.74 -19.76 20.76
N GLY A 146 -25.94 -21.03 20.50
CA GLY A 146 -25.30 -21.75 19.41
C GLY A 146 -23.78 -21.90 19.60
N GLY A 147 -23.09 -22.21 18.51
CA GLY A 147 -21.69 -22.57 18.50
C GLY A 147 -21.49 -24.09 18.62
N GLY A 148 -20.28 -24.53 18.86
CA GLY A 148 -19.92 -25.95 18.85
C GLY A 148 -18.81 -26.30 19.83
N ALA A 149 -17.87 -27.10 19.38
CA ALA A 149 -16.67 -27.44 20.15
C ALA A 149 -15.73 -26.26 20.33
N GLN A 150 -14.90 -26.34 21.34
CA GLN A 150 -13.81 -25.40 21.56
C GLN A 150 -12.87 -25.36 20.33
N ARG A 151 -12.54 -24.16 19.87
CA ARG A 151 -11.68 -23.91 18.69
C ARG A 151 -10.61 -22.88 19.03
N PRO A 152 -9.44 -23.28 19.52
CA PRO A 152 -8.36 -22.35 19.77
C PRO A 152 -7.93 -21.60 18.52
N ASN A 153 -7.40 -20.37 18.72
CA ASN A 153 -6.93 -19.52 17.64
C ASN A 153 -8.01 -19.23 16.59
N THR A 154 -9.20 -18.85 17.03
CA THR A 154 -10.34 -18.58 16.15
C THR A 154 -10.69 -17.09 16.16
N VAL A 155 -10.86 -16.50 14.98
CA VAL A 155 -11.68 -15.29 14.82
C VAL A 155 -13.12 -15.73 14.78
N GLY A 156 -13.88 -15.35 15.79
CA GLY A 156 -15.27 -15.73 15.93
C GLY A 156 -16.19 -14.52 15.94
N VAL A 157 -17.38 -14.66 15.38
CA VAL A 157 -18.39 -13.60 15.35
C VAL A 157 -19.62 -14.06 16.11
N ARG A 158 -20.02 -13.25 17.08
CA ARG A 158 -21.30 -13.38 17.76
C ARG A 158 -22.19 -12.20 17.42
N GLY A 159 -23.43 -12.49 17.16
CA GLY A 159 -24.47 -11.53 16.80
C GLY A 159 -25.04 -10.76 17.98
N ALA A 160 -26.17 -10.12 17.70
CA ALA A 160 -26.84 -9.25 18.64
C ALA A 160 -27.27 -9.95 19.93
N GLY A 161 -27.26 -9.19 21.00
CA GLY A 161 -27.73 -9.63 22.31
C GLY A 161 -27.78 -8.50 23.30
N SER A 162 -28.49 -8.72 24.41
CA SER A 162 -28.57 -7.76 25.50
C SER A 162 -28.66 -8.50 26.84
N LEU A 163 -27.74 -8.16 27.73
CA LEU A 163 -27.68 -8.68 29.10
C LEU A 163 -27.64 -10.23 29.15
N ARG A 164 -28.79 -10.89 29.18
CA ARG A 164 -28.92 -12.35 29.36
C ARG A 164 -29.45 -13.09 28.15
N GLU A 165 -29.71 -12.39 27.04
CA GLU A 165 -30.37 -12.96 25.86
C GLU A 165 -29.56 -12.68 24.59
N GLY A 166 -29.68 -13.54 23.60
CA GLY A 166 -29.03 -13.39 22.29
C GLY A 166 -27.60 -13.92 22.25
N PHE A 167 -26.71 -13.15 21.65
CA PHE A 167 -25.30 -13.44 21.43
C PHE A 167 -25.08 -14.74 20.64
N GLY A 168 -25.90 -14.93 19.59
CA GLY A 168 -25.82 -16.11 18.73
C GLY A 168 -24.45 -16.24 18.05
N TRP A 169 -23.93 -17.46 17.96
CA TRP A 169 -22.77 -17.73 17.13
C TRP A 169 -23.15 -17.59 15.66
N LEU A 170 -22.47 -16.73 14.91
CA LEU A 170 -22.75 -16.48 13.51
C LEU A 170 -21.76 -17.20 12.58
N THR A 171 -20.48 -16.96 12.78
CA THR A 171 -19.42 -17.54 11.95
C THR A 171 -18.07 -17.48 12.67
N GLY A 172 -17.06 -18.13 12.09
CA GLY A 172 -15.67 -18.02 12.56
C GLY A 172 -14.72 -18.89 11.79
N VAL A 173 -13.47 -18.50 11.78
CA VAL A 173 -12.36 -19.16 11.10
C VAL A 173 -11.20 -19.38 12.06
N GLN A 174 -10.57 -20.56 12.02
CA GLN A 174 -9.33 -20.80 12.72
C GLN A 174 -8.15 -20.18 11.94
N VAL A 175 -7.28 -19.48 12.67
CA VAL A 175 -6.10 -18.83 12.11
C VAL A 175 -4.87 -19.70 12.40
N PRO A 176 -4.23 -20.28 11.39
CA PRO A 176 -3.00 -21.04 11.59
C PRO A 176 -1.93 -20.15 12.26
N GLY A 177 -1.31 -20.65 13.34
CA GLY A 177 -0.33 -19.90 14.13
C GLY A 177 -0.91 -18.97 15.20
N GLY A 178 -2.23 -18.74 15.21
CA GLY A 178 -2.94 -17.96 16.22
C GLY A 178 -2.69 -16.45 16.14
N PHE A 179 -2.90 -15.77 17.27
CA PHE A 179 -2.85 -14.30 17.36
C PHE A 179 -1.66 -13.79 18.19
N ARG A 180 -0.60 -14.60 18.32
CA ARG A 180 0.61 -14.13 18.99
C ARG A 180 1.26 -13.02 18.17
N ALA A 181 1.31 -11.83 18.75
CA ALA A 181 1.97 -10.67 18.17
C ALA A 181 2.80 -9.99 19.25
N ALA A 182 4.10 -9.91 19.05
CA ALA A 182 5.01 -9.25 19.98
C ALA A 182 4.87 -7.72 19.86
N TRP A 183 5.20 -7.02 20.94
CA TRP A 183 5.07 -5.57 20.99
C TRP A 183 5.91 -4.83 19.94
N ASP A 184 7.06 -5.38 19.57
CA ASP A 184 7.94 -4.85 18.52
C ASP A 184 7.51 -5.23 17.10
N ARG A 185 6.59 -6.19 16.96
CA ARG A 185 6.03 -6.72 15.71
C ARG A 185 4.52 -6.77 15.77
N VAL A 186 3.91 -5.61 16.04
CA VAL A 186 2.45 -5.49 16.11
C VAL A 186 1.79 -5.96 14.82
N ALA A 187 0.65 -6.62 14.99
CA ALA A 187 -0.24 -6.97 13.92
C ALA A 187 -1.38 -5.95 13.84
N HIS A 188 -1.94 -5.78 12.66
CA HIS A 188 -3.01 -4.85 12.37
C HIS A 188 -4.30 -5.59 12.06
N ILE A 189 -5.40 -5.11 12.61
CA ILE A 189 -6.75 -5.60 12.35
C ILE A 189 -7.59 -4.48 11.73
N GLN A 190 -8.32 -4.84 10.69
CA GLN A 190 -9.38 -4.02 10.12
C GLN A 190 -10.70 -4.78 10.21
N VAL A 191 -11.69 -4.18 10.85
CA VAL A 191 -13.07 -4.67 10.91
C VAL A 191 -13.96 -3.67 10.21
N SER A 192 -14.66 -4.06 9.15
CA SER A 192 -15.58 -3.18 8.43
C SER A 192 -16.99 -3.75 8.34
N ILE A 193 -17.97 -2.86 8.41
CA ILE A 193 -19.38 -3.15 8.14
C ILE A 193 -19.84 -2.21 7.05
N ILE A 194 -20.13 -2.76 5.87
CA ILE A 194 -20.55 -2.03 4.68
C ILE A 194 -21.84 -2.70 4.18
N ASP A 195 -22.90 -1.93 4.05
CA ASP A 195 -24.21 -2.44 3.60
C ASP A 195 -24.67 -3.69 4.37
N GLY A 196 -24.39 -3.74 5.69
CA GLY A 196 -24.75 -4.86 6.55
C GLY A 196 -23.85 -6.11 6.41
N ARG A 197 -22.75 -6.01 5.65
CA ARG A 197 -21.75 -7.08 5.48
C ARG A 197 -20.54 -6.83 6.33
N LEU A 198 -20.13 -7.86 7.08
CA LEU A 198 -18.94 -7.83 7.95
C LEU A 198 -17.72 -8.38 7.22
N THR A 199 -16.65 -7.62 7.21
CA THR A 199 -15.33 -8.09 6.77
C THR A 199 -14.32 -7.92 7.90
N VAL A 200 -13.47 -8.93 8.10
CA VAL A 200 -12.35 -8.90 9.04
C VAL A 200 -11.07 -9.25 8.30
N ARG A 201 -10.11 -8.34 8.35
CA ARG A 201 -8.77 -8.49 7.74
C ARG A 201 -7.69 -8.43 8.82
N HIS A 202 -6.68 -9.26 8.68
CA HIS A 202 -5.48 -9.25 9.49
C HIS A 202 -4.27 -8.98 8.59
N SER A 203 -3.45 -8.02 8.93
CA SER A 203 -2.23 -7.67 8.20
C SER A 203 -1.05 -7.44 9.15
N ASP A 204 0.14 -7.44 8.59
CA ASP A 204 1.39 -7.10 9.26
C ASP A 204 2.37 -6.44 8.27
N LYS A 205 3.59 -6.13 8.72
CA LYS A 205 4.61 -5.50 7.85
C LYS A 205 5.08 -6.39 6.70
N VAL A 206 4.92 -7.70 6.82
CA VAL A 206 5.33 -8.68 5.79
C VAL A 206 4.23 -8.81 4.73
N ASN A 207 2.98 -8.77 5.17
CA ASN A 207 1.80 -8.84 4.30
C ASN A 207 0.91 -7.60 4.52
N PRO A 208 1.24 -6.44 3.93
CA PRO A 208 0.49 -5.21 4.14
C PRO A 208 -0.92 -5.23 3.55
N ASN A 209 -1.18 -6.01 2.50
CA ASN A 209 -2.53 -6.22 1.97
C ASN A 209 -3.38 -7.10 2.90
N GLY A 210 -2.73 -7.84 3.79
CA GLY A 210 -3.38 -8.67 4.78
C GLY A 210 -4.03 -9.94 4.22
N THR A 211 -4.62 -10.68 5.14
CA THR A 211 -5.41 -11.89 4.87
C THR A 211 -6.85 -11.63 5.29
N LEU A 212 -7.79 -11.90 4.41
CA LEU A 212 -9.22 -11.90 4.74
C LEU A 212 -9.52 -13.10 5.63
N LEU A 213 -9.90 -12.83 6.87
CA LEU A 213 -10.30 -13.85 7.84
C LEU A 213 -11.82 -14.13 7.76
N ILE A 214 -12.60 -13.05 7.62
CA ILE A 214 -14.03 -13.11 7.35
C ILE A 214 -14.28 -12.20 6.15
N ASN A 215 -14.91 -12.73 5.12
CA ASN A 215 -15.17 -11.99 3.89
C ASN A 215 -16.65 -11.79 3.67
N GLU A 216 -17.09 -10.53 3.74
CA GLU A 216 -18.46 -10.07 3.44
C GLU A 216 -19.58 -10.92 4.06
N PHE A 217 -19.41 -11.34 5.32
CA PHE A 217 -20.46 -12.09 6.02
C PHE A 217 -21.72 -11.24 6.14
N ASP A 218 -22.84 -11.76 5.65
CA ASP A 218 -24.14 -11.09 5.67
C ASP A 218 -24.74 -11.07 7.09
N LEU A 219 -24.48 -9.97 7.82
CA LEU A 219 -25.08 -9.75 9.15
C LEU A 219 -26.58 -9.52 9.04
N ALA A 220 -27.04 -8.82 8.01
CA ALA A 220 -28.45 -8.45 7.86
C ALA A 220 -29.35 -9.67 7.57
N GLY A 221 -28.79 -10.69 6.91
CA GLY A 221 -29.48 -11.94 6.61
C GLY A 221 -29.32 -13.02 7.68
N ALA A 222 -28.53 -12.79 8.74
CA ALA A 222 -28.27 -13.79 9.77
C ALA A 222 -29.46 -13.91 10.76
N ASP A 223 -29.80 -15.15 11.11
CA ASP A 223 -30.91 -15.45 12.03
C ASP A 223 -30.72 -14.75 13.39
N GLY A 224 -31.76 -14.05 13.82
CA GLY A 224 -31.79 -13.34 15.10
C GLY A 224 -30.98 -12.03 15.13
N GLN A 225 -30.47 -11.61 13.99
CA GLN A 225 -29.75 -10.36 13.87
C GLN A 225 -30.69 -9.20 13.53
N PRO A 226 -30.71 -8.09 14.30
CA PRO A 226 -31.50 -6.91 13.96
C PRO A 226 -30.93 -6.17 12.74
N ARG A 227 -31.70 -5.23 12.22
CA ARG A 227 -31.16 -4.27 11.23
C ARG A 227 -29.99 -3.50 11.83
N VAL A 228 -29.06 -3.09 10.96
CA VAL A 228 -27.94 -2.23 11.36
C VAL A 228 -28.48 -0.96 12.03
N PRO A 229 -28.12 -0.66 13.27
CA PRO A 229 -28.52 0.59 13.94
C PRO A 229 -28.01 1.82 13.18
N GLU A 230 -28.69 2.95 13.31
CA GLU A 230 -28.27 4.21 12.67
C GLU A 230 -26.92 4.75 13.22
N THR A 231 -26.60 4.39 14.45
CA THR A 231 -25.36 4.74 15.13
C THR A 231 -24.82 3.56 15.90
N PHE A 232 -23.52 3.54 16.06
CA PHE A 232 -22.80 2.60 16.91
C PHE A 232 -22.06 3.29 18.03
N LYS A 233 -21.72 2.53 19.09
CA LYS A 233 -20.64 2.79 20.03
C LYS A 233 -19.69 1.59 20.02
N LEU A 234 -18.41 1.86 20.29
CA LEU A 234 -17.33 0.89 20.16
C LEU A 234 -16.80 0.44 21.53
N GLY A 235 -16.55 -0.84 21.67
CA GLY A 235 -15.83 -1.39 22.81
C GLY A 235 -14.73 -2.36 22.43
N PHE A 236 -13.69 -2.39 23.26
CA PHE A 236 -12.67 -3.43 23.32
C PHE A 236 -12.73 -4.11 24.65
N ALA A 237 -12.56 -5.42 24.69
CA ALA A 237 -12.47 -6.14 25.95
C ALA A 237 -11.50 -7.33 25.81
N ALA A 238 -10.92 -7.73 26.93
CA ALA A 238 -10.08 -8.92 27.01
C ALA A 238 -10.23 -9.59 28.37
N GLY A 239 -9.91 -10.87 28.40
CA GLY A 239 -9.89 -11.66 29.62
C GLY A 239 -8.71 -12.62 29.64
N THR A 240 -8.33 -13.05 30.86
CA THR A 240 -7.37 -14.12 31.09
C THR A 240 -7.94 -15.07 32.15
N GLY A 241 -7.66 -16.36 31.96
CA GLY A 241 -7.97 -17.41 32.95
C GLY A 241 -6.71 -17.99 33.57
N ALA A 242 -6.53 -19.31 33.45
CA ALA A 242 -5.29 -20.01 33.72
C ALA A 242 -4.23 -19.76 32.62
N ALA A 243 -4.68 -19.64 31.38
CA ALA A 243 -3.88 -19.13 30.28
C ALA A 243 -3.87 -17.60 30.33
N THR A 244 -2.74 -16.97 30.03
CA THR A 244 -2.53 -15.53 30.24
C THR A 244 -1.86 -14.88 29.05
N ALA A 245 -2.13 -13.59 28.85
CA ALA A 245 -1.41 -12.76 27.89
C ALA A 245 -1.51 -11.27 28.26
N TYR A 246 -0.57 -10.47 27.81
CA TYR A 246 -0.82 -9.06 27.57
C TYR A 246 -1.73 -8.92 26.35
N HIS A 247 -2.87 -8.26 26.49
CA HIS A 247 -3.69 -7.83 25.36
C HIS A 247 -3.63 -6.32 25.27
N ARG A 248 -3.02 -5.82 24.20
CA ARG A 248 -2.79 -4.37 24.04
C ARG A 248 -3.27 -3.90 22.68
N ILE A 249 -3.84 -2.69 22.66
CA ILE A 249 -4.36 -2.01 21.47
C ILE A 249 -3.68 -0.65 21.34
N ARG A 250 -3.40 -0.22 20.13
CA ARG A 250 -2.93 1.13 19.79
C ARG A 250 -3.36 1.55 18.40
N ASN A 251 -3.13 2.81 18.06
CA ASN A 251 -3.37 3.37 16.73
C ASN A 251 -4.78 3.09 16.20
N LEU A 252 -5.78 3.25 17.08
CA LEU A 252 -7.18 3.11 16.67
C LEU A 252 -7.57 4.24 15.71
N LYS A 253 -8.21 3.86 14.61
CA LYS A 253 -8.88 4.75 13.68
C LYS A 253 -10.26 4.16 13.34
N VAL A 254 -11.32 4.91 13.61
CA VAL A 254 -12.67 4.59 13.12
C VAL A 254 -13.01 5.58 12.03
N SER A 255 -13.32 5.10 10.84
CA SER A 255 -13.49 5.96 9.66
C SER A 255 -14.51 5.38 8.68
N LEU A 256 -14.85 6.18 7.66
CA LEU A 256 -15.65 5.72 6.55
C LEU A 256 -14.79 4.81 5.64
N PRO A 257 -15.35 3.71 5.13
CA PRO A 257 -14.67 2.85 4.17
C PRO A 257 -14.58 3.52 2.79
N ALA A 258 -13.46 3.29 2.10
CA ALA A 258 -13.32 3.52 0.67
C ALA A 258 -12.49 2.37 0.09
N GLU A 259 -13.01 1.71 -0.93
CA GLU A 259 -12.31 0.62 -1.58
C GLU A 259 -11.42 1.18 -2.69
N MET A 260 -10.11 1.28 -2.42
CA MET A 260 -9.13 1.86 -3.34
C MET A 260 -8.10 0.79 -3.75
N PRO A 261 -8.43 -0.09 -4.72
CA PRO A 261 -7.45 -1.03 -5.26
C PRO A 261 -6.34 -0.30 -6.01
N LEU A 262 -5.12 -0.87 -5.91
CA LEU A 262 -3.93 -0.41 -6.58
C LEU A 262 -3.31 -1.53 -7.40
N GLU A 263 -2.93 -1.19 -8.63
CA GLU A 263 -2.13 -2.04 -9.51
C GLU A 263 -0.86 -1.30 -9.91
N ILE A 264 0.26 -2.01 -9.94
CA ILE A 264 1.53 -1.51 -10.47
C ILE A 264 2.07 -2.45 -11.53
N SER A 265 2.59 -1.88 -12.60
CA SER A 265 3.19 -2.62 -13.72
C SER A 265 4.45 -1.91 -14.23
N GLY A 266 5.31 -2.66 -14.91
CA GLY A 266 6.55 -2.16 -15.51
C GLY A 266 7.22 -3.26 -16.33
N PRO A 267 8.34 -2.97 -17.00
CA PRO A 267 9.07 -3.95 -17.78
C PRO A 267 9.69 -5.02 -16.85
N ARG A 268 9.69 -6.27 -17.29
CA ARG A 268 10.34 -7.37 -16.56
C ARG A 268 11.87 -7.34 -16.72
N THR A 269 12.33 -6.88 -17.87
CA THR A 269 13.75 -6.74 -18.21
C THR A 269 14.00 -5.38 -18.86
N ALA A 270 15.17 -4.82 -18.67
CA ALA A 270 15.61 -3.59 -19.30
C ALA A 270 17.13 -3.62 -19.48
N GLN A 271 17.68 -2.68 -20.24
CA GLN A 271 19.12 -2.46 -20.35
C GLN A 271 19.50 -1.17 -19.64
N SER A 272 20.67 -1.13 -19.01
CA SER A 272 21.22 0.08 -18.45
C SER A 272 21.34 1.19 -19.51
N GLY A 273 21.18 2.44 -19.11
CA GLY A 273 21.12 3.60 -20.01
C GLY A 273 19.79 3.79 -20.74
N HIS A 274 18.86 2.83 -20.67
CA HIS A 274 17.56 2.95 -21.33
C HIS A 274 16.51 3.59 -20.40
N ARG A 275 15.52 4.21 -21.01
CA ARG A 275 14.35 4.76 -20.31
C ARG A 275 13.34 3.67 -20.05
N ILE A 276 12.79 3.63 -18.82
CA ILE A 276 11.72 2.72 -18.43
C ILE A 276 10.57 3.49 -17.78
N THR A 277 9.39 2.90 -17.80
CA THR A 277 8.19 3.46 -17.17
C THR A 277 7.56 2.44 -16.25
N TYR A 278 7.29 2.84 -15.00
CA TYR A 278 6.38 2.16 -14.08
C TYR A 278 5.03 2.84 -14.13
N THR A 279 3.98 2.06 -14.31
CA THR A 279 2.59 2.52 -14.35
C THR A 279 1.86 2.08 -13.10
N ILE A 280 1.32 3.01 -12.34
CA ILE A 280 0.53 2.77 -11.14
C ILE A 280 -0.90 3.21 -11.43
N SER A 281 -1.86 2.32 -11.25
CA SER A 281 -3.29 2.60 -11.42
C SER A 281 -4.00 2.48 -10.08
N VAL A 282 -4.73 3.51 -9.70
CA VAL A 282 -5.56 3.54 -8.49
C VAL A 282 -6.99 3.87 -8.90
N GLN A 283 -7.96 3.15 -8.34
CA GLN A 283 -9.38 3.39 -8.56
C GLN A 283 -10.10 3.48 -7.20
N ASN A 284 -11.15 4.29 -7.08
CA ASN A 284 -12.06 4.25 -5.94
C ASN A 284 -13.37 3.56 -6.32
N LEU A 285 -13.58 2.34 -5.85
CA LEU A 285 -14.80 1.56 -6.09
C LEU A 285 -15.96 1.97 -5.17
N GLY A 286 -15.68 2.81 -4.17
CA GLY A 286 -16.67 3.29 -3.19
C GLY A 286 -16.53 2.57 -1.82
N PRO A 287 -17.56 2.61 -0.96
CA PRO A 287 -18.83 3.33 -1.12
C PRO A 287 -18.71 4.86 -1.01
N ASN A 288 -17.63 5.40 -0.43
CA ASN A 288 -17.45 6.83 -0.14
C ASN A 288 -16.33 7.45 -1.00
N ASP A 289 -16.38 8.77 -1.16
CA ASP A 289 -15.29 9.55 -1.74
C ASP A 289 -14.05 9.51 -0.84
N ALA A 290 -12.86 9.57 -1.43
CA ALA A 290 -11.57 9.65 -0.75
C ALA A 290 -10.83 10.93 -1.18
N PRO A 291 -11.16 12.09 -0.59
CA PRO A 291 -10.67 13.39 -1.04
C PRO A 291 -9.22 13.67 -0.66
N ASP A 292 -8.64 12.88 0.21
CA ASP A 292 -7.29 13.02 0.75
C ASP A 292 -6.47 11.73 0.60
N ALA A 293 -6.73 10.98 -0.46
CA ALA A 293 -5.91 9.81 -0.75
C ALA A 293 -4.46 10.23 -1.07
N VAL A 294 -3.51 9.39 -0.67
CA VAL A 294 -2.09 9.61 -0.88
C VAL A 294 -1.48 8.37 -1.50
N LEU A 295 -0.91 8.53 -2.68
CA LEU A 295 -0.09 7.52 -3.31
C LEU A 295 1.36 7.71 -2.86
N GLU A 296 1.92 6.66 -2.30
CA GLU A 296 3.34 6.55 -2.00
C GLU A 296 3.95 5.46 -2.87
N ALA A 297 5.16 5.71 -3.39
CA ALA A 297 5.93 4.68 -4.07
C ALA A 297 7.43 4.84 -3.81
N THR A 298 8.14 3.72 -3.68
CA THR A 298 9.60 3.73 -3.71
C THR A 298 10.07 3.94 -5.15
N VAL A 299 11.00 4.84 -5.34
CA VAL A 299 11.63 5.08 -6.64
C VAL A 299 13.05 4.53 -6.56
N PRO A 300 13.45 3.60 -7.45
CA PRO A 300 14.83 3.12 -7.47
C PRO A 300 15.80 4.28 -7.64
N THR A 301 16.84 4.35 -6.81
CA THR A 301 17.85 5.42 -6.80
C THR A 301 18.71 5.44 -8.06
N GLU A 302 18.73 4.34 -8.78
CA GLU A 302 19.44 4.14 -10.05
C GLU A 302 18.69 4.71 -11.27
N LEU A 303 17.50 5.30 -11.04
CA LEU A 303 16.76 6.03 -12.08
C LEU A 303 17.08 7.52 -12.00
N THR A 304 17.49 8.08 -13.12
CA THR A 304 17.73 9.51 -13.32
C THR A 304 16.70 10.11 -14.29
N ASP A 305 16.72 11.41 -14.50
CA ASP A 305 15.80 12.13 -15.42
C ASP A 305 14.34 11.74 -15.23
N LEU A 306 13.92 11.74 -13.96
CA LEU A 306 12.58 11.29 -13.57
C LEU A 306 11.50 12.23 -14.10
N GLU A 307 10.50 11.63 -14.73
CA GLU A 307 9.31 12.31 -15.23
C GLU A 307 8.08 11.65 -14.64
N LEU A 308 7.18 12.45 -14.09
CA LEU A 308 5.93 12.00 -13.50
C LEU A 308 4.76 12.57 -14.28
N THR A 309 3.88 11.71 -14.74
CA THR A 309 2.61 12.12 -15.35
C THR A 309 1.43 11.46 -14.65
N CYS A 310 0.30 12.13 -14.61
CA CYS A 310 -0.94 11.58 -14.06
C CYS A 310 -2.10 11.84 -15.02
N GLN A 311 -2.85 10.78 -15.30
CA GLN A 311 -4.11 10.83 -16.05
C GLN A 311 -5.25 10.54 -15.09
N ALA A 312 -6.17 11.48 -14.95
CA ALA A 312 -7.30 11.40 -14.04
C ALA A 312 -8.60 11.20 -14.83
N GLU A 313 -9.45 10.30 -14.34
CA GLU A 313 -10.72 9.93 -14.96
C GLU A 313 -11.86 10.07 -13.94
N ASN A 314 -13.07 10.35 -14.44
CA ASN A 314 -14.31 10.39 -13.65
C ASN A 314 -14.25 11.31 -12.41
N GLY A 315 -13.58 12.45 -12.54
CA GLY A 315 -13.51 13.45 -11.47
C GLY A 315 -12.35 13.27 -10.49
N ALA A 316 -11.46 12.30 -10.69
CA ALA A 316 -10.22 12.26 -9.94
C ALA A 316 -9.38 13.53 -10.17
N VAL A 317 -8.63 13.95 -9.17
CA VAL A 317 -7.70 15.08 -9.26
C VAL A 317 -6.35 14.67 -8.71
N CYS A 318 -5.34 14.70 -9.58
CA CYS A 318 -3.96 14.47 -9.17
C CYS A 318 -3.36 15.75 -8.60
N GLY A 319 -2.87 15.69 -7.39
CA GLY A 319 -2.08 16.76 -6.81
C GLY A 319 -0.65 16.80 -7.36
N THR A 320 0.13 17.76 -6.91
CA THR A 320 1.55 17.85 -7.26
C THR A 320 2.30 16.74 -6.52
N GLY A 321 2.86 15.79 -7.28
CA GLY A 321 3.73 14.76 -6.73
C GLY A 321 5.12 15.31 -6.46
N SER A 322 5.71 14.92 -5.34
CA SER A 322 7.13 15.12 -5.05
C SER A 322 7.88 13.80 -5.21
N VAL A 323 9.02 13.85 -5.90
CA VAL A 323 9.93 12.72 -6.06
C VAL A 323 11.24 13.11 -5.38
N GLY A 324 11.51 12.53 -4.21
CA GLY A 324 12.73 12.68 -3.44
C GLY A 324 13.23 11.28 -3.06
N ASP A 325 13.21 10.95 -1.77
CA ASP A 325 13.47 9.58 -1.27
C ASP A 325 12.36 8.58 -1.63
N GLY A 326 11.40 8.97 -2.48
CA GLY A 326 10.25 8.23 -2.97
C GLY A 326 9.23 9.19 -3.57
N LEU A 327 8.19 8.62 -4.20
CA LEU A 327 7.04 9.37 -4.69
C LEU A 327 6.04 9.55 -3.54
N HIS A 328 5.61 10.79 -3.33
CA HIS A 328 4.48 11.14 -2.48
C HIS A 328 3.53 12.03 -3.29
N MET A 329 2.32 11.55 -3.58
CA MET A 329 1.35 12.27 -4.42
C MET A 329 -0.03 12.27 -3.77
N PRO A 330 -0.57 13.43 -3.36
CA PRO A 330 -1.98 13.57 -2.99
C PRO A 330 -2.89 13.35 -4.20
N ILE A 331 -3.99 12.66 -4.00
CA ILE A 331 -4.99 12.39 -5.05
C ILE A 331 -6.38 12.53 -4.44
N ASP A 332 -7.24 13.37 -5.03
CA ASP A 332 -8.67 13.34 -4.73
C ASP A 332 -9.33 12.27 -5.59
N LEU A 333 -9.93 11.27 -4.94
CA LEU A 333 -10.57 10.13 -5.59
C LEU A 333 -12.06 10.06 -5.21
N PRO A 334 -12.94 10.77 -5.90
CA PRO A 334 -14.38 10.56 -5.79
C PRO A 334 -14.76 9.10 -6.07
N LYS A 335 -15.87 8.65 -5.52
CA LYS A 335 -16.40 7.30 -5.82
C LYS A 335 -16.56 7.09 -7.33
N GLY A 336 -16.04 5.98 -7.83
CA GLY A 336 -16.06 5.61 -9.25
C GLY A 336 -14.96 6.25 -10.09
N SER A 337 -14.06 7.03 -9.47
CA SER A 337 -12.95 7.68 -10.17
C SER A 337 -11.71 6.79 -10.27
N LYS A 338 -10.78 7.21 -11.14
CA LYS A 338 -9.52 6.49 -11.39
C LYS A 338 -8.40 7.49 -11.69
N ALA A 339 -7.20 7.16 -11.23
CA ALA A 339 -5.98 7.86 -11.59
C ALA A 339 -4.94 6.84 -12.10
N VAL A 340 -4.23 7.20 -13.17
CA VAL A 340 -3.12 6.42 -13.74
C VAL A 340 -1.87 7.29 -13.71
N ILE A 341 -0.89 6.86 -12.97
CA ILE A 341 0.36 7.56 -12.75
C ILE A 341 1.48 6.82 -13.47
N ASN A 342 2.22 7.52 -14.34
CA ASN A 342 3.41 6.99 -14.97
C ASN A 342 4.65 7.68 -14.37
N LEU A 343 5.53 6.87 -13.81
CA LEU A 343 6.85 7.23 -13.36
C LEU A 343 7.86 6.73 -14.39
N THR A 344 8.49 7.65 -15.12
CA THR A 344 9.45 7.35 -16.18
C THR A 344 10.83 7.85 -15.76
N GLY A 345 11.88 7.07 -15.98
CA GLY A 345 13.24 7.44 -15.70
C GLY A 345 14.24 6.72 -16.59
N THR A 346 15.47 7.21 -16.62
CA THR A 346 16.62 6.62 -17.33
C THR A 346 17.41 5.79 -16.32
N ILE A 347 17.67 4.54 -16.63
CA ILE A 347 18.50 3.66 -15.78
C ILE A 347 19.95 4.13 -15.88
N ASP A 348 20.67 4.21 -14.75
CA ASP A 348 22.10 4.50 -14.72
C ASP A 348 22.84 3.59 -15.73
N PRO A 349 23.61 4.15 -16.66
CA PRO A 349 24.33 3.37 -17.66
C PRO A 349 25.33 2.35 -17.10
N GLN A 350 25.71 2.49 -15.83
CA GLN A 350 26.64 1.58 -15.17
C GLN A 350 25.93 0.53 -14.28
N TYR A 351 24.61 0.63 -14.12
CA TYR A 351 23.87 -0.25 -13.25
C TYR A 351 23.57 -1.61 -13.90
N GLU A 352 23.73 -2.67 -13.13
CA GLU A 352 23.29 -4.03 -13.43
C GLU A 352 22.67 -4.63 -12.17
N GLY A 353 21.54 -5.31 -12.29
CA GLY A 353 20.87 -5.90 -11.14
C GLY A 353 19.36 -5.72 -11.17
N ARG A 354 18.74 -5.53 -9.99
CA ARG A 354 17.29 -5.49 -9.83
C ARG A 354 16.82 -4.11 -9.41
N LEU A 355 15.95 -3.51 -10.19
CA LEU A 355 15.19 -2.33 -9.81
C LEU A 355 13.84 -2.76 -9.29
N THR A 356 13.48 -2.38 -8.05
CA THR A 356 12.17 -2.68 -7.48
C THR A 356 11.44 -1.39 -7.13
N CYS A 357 10.26 -1.21 -7.73
CA CYS A 357 9.33 -0.14 -7.40
C CYS A 357 8.16 -0.74 -6.61
N THR A 358 7.91 -0.21 -5.42
CA THR A 358 6.74 -0.58 -4.59
C THR A 358 5.78 0.60 -4.53
N SER A 359 4.51 0.34 -4.36
CA SER A 359 3.51 1.40 -4.21
C SER A 359 2.44 1.02 -3.20
N LEU A 360 1.86 2.04 -2.57
CA LEU A 360 0.81 1.96 -1.56
C LEU A 360 -0.13 3.14 -1.71
N ILE A 361 -1.45 2.90 -1.61
CA ILE A 361 -2.46 3.95 -1.53
C ILE A 361 -3.11 3.96 -0.16
N THR A 362 -3.12 5.12 0.48
CA THR A 362 -3.73 5.35 1.80
C THR A 362 -4.64 6.57 1.76
N SER A 363 -5.40 6.81 2.82
CA SER A 363 -6.13 8.06 3.04
C SER A 363 -6.18 8.37 4.54
N PRO A 364 -5.84 9.59 4.97
CA PRO A 364 -5.99 10.02 6.35
C PRO A 364 -7.43 9.96 6.87
N SER A 365 -8.42 10.29 6.04
CA SER A 365 -9.82 10.35 6.46
C SER A 365 -10.64 9.10 6.16
N ARG A 366 -10.12 8.16 5.36
CA ARG A 366 -10.81 6.93 4.95
C ARG A 366 -10.00 5.70 5.32
N ALA A 367 -10.69 4.60 5.54
CA ALA A 367 -10.05 3.29 5.57
C ALA A 367 -10.08 2.67 4.19
N ASN A 368 -8.94 2.22 3.70
CA ASN A 368 -8.90 1.47 2.46
C ASN A 368 -9.31 0.02 2.72
N THR A 369 -10.41 -0.40 2.10
CA THR A 369 -10.97 -1.75 2.26
C THR A 369 -10.62 -2.68 1.09
N ALA A 370 -9.90 -2.20 0.09
CA ALA A 370 -9.49 -3.01 -1.06
C ALA A 370 -8.62 -4.20 -0.64
N GLU A 371 -8.81 -5.32 -1.31
CA GLU A 371 -7.97 -6.51 -1.11
C GLU A 371 -6.51 -6.24 -1.48
N ARG A 372 -6.30 -5.44 -2.53
CA ARG A 372 -4.97 -5.01 -2.98
C ARG A 372 -4.91 -3.49 -2.99
N HIS A 373 -4.23 -2.91 -2.05
CA HIS A 373 -3.97 -1.47 -1.95
C HIS A 373 -2.48 -1.14 -1.93
N SER A 374 -1.65 -2.17 -2.10
CA SER A 374 -0.21 -2.04 -2.32
C SER A 374 0.27 -3.06 -3.36
N GLY A 375 1.40 -2.78 -3.97
CA GLY A 375 1.99 -3.65 -4.96
C GLY A 375 3.48 -3.38 -5.16
N SER A 376 4.14 -4.28 -5.88
CA SER A 376 5.53 -4.13 -6.28
C SER A 376 5.77 -4.71 -7.67
N VAL A 377 6.71 -4.13 -8.38
CA VAL A 377 7.23 -4.65 -9.65
C VAL A 377 8.75 -4.61 -9.63
N THR A 378 9.36 -5.64 -10.16
CA THR A 378 10.82 -5.75 -10.27
C THR A 378 11.22 -5.86 -11.72
N THR A 379 12.23 -5.07 -12.12
CA THR A 379 12.86 -5.08 -13.44
C THR A 379 14.27 -5.63 -13.28
N GLU A 380 14.61 -6.70 -13.99
CA GLU A 380 15.99 -7.18 -14.13
C GLU A 380 16.68 -6.28 -15.15
N VAL A 381 17.82 -5.72 -14.77
CA VAL A 381 18.61 -4.83 -15.63
C VAL A 381 19.88 -5.54 -16.04
N ASP A 382 20.01 -5.70 -17.35
CA ASP A 382 21.23 -6.20 -17.95
C ASP A 382 22.06 -5.02 -18.47
N ARG A 383 23.37 -5.09 -18.32
CA ARG A 383 24.27 -4.11 -18.90
C ARG A 383 24.54 -4.48 -20.35
N PRO A 384 24.39 -3.53 -21.32
CA PRO A 384 24.68 -3.84 -22.70
C PRO A 384 26.17 -4.18 -22.87
N PRO A 385 26.51 -5.12 -23.79
CA PRO A 385 27.90 -5.53 -24.03
C PRO A 385 28.79 -4.37 -24.44
N VAL A 386 28.20 -3.32 -25.04
CA VAL A 386 28.91 -2.08 -25.42
C VAL A 386 28.07 -0.87 -25.06
N THR A 387 28.70 0.14 -24.51
CA THR A 387 28.10 1.45 -24.22
C THR A 387 28.69 2.53 -25.12
N VAL A 388 27.98 3.66 -25.32
CA VAL A 388 28.43 4.80 -26.08
C VAL A 388 28.18 6.09 -25.32
N SER A 389 29.15 6.98 -25.25
CA SER A 389 29.03 8.33 -24.68
C SER A 389 29.44 9.39 -25.68
N PRO A 390 28.67 10.50 -25.87
CA PRO A 390 28.97 11.55 -26.82
C PRO A 390 29.69 12.70 -26.12
N VAL A 391 30.63 13.33 -26.84
CA VAL A 391 31.22 14.63 -26.49
C VAL A 391 31.18 15.52 -27.73
N ILE A 392 30.64 16.74 -27.58
CA ILE A 392 30.70 17.74 -28.65
C ILE A 392 32.08 18.37 -28.60
N VAL A 393 32.85 18.21 -29.69
CA VAL A 393 34.22 18.75 -29.80
C VAL A 393 34.31 20.04 -30.62
N GLY A 394 33.25 20.39 -31.34
CA GLY A 394 33.16 21.63 -32.07
C GLY A 394 31.88 21.83 -32.83
N GLN A 395 31.60 23.09 -33.18
CA GLN A 395 30.46 23.45 -34.02
C GLN A 395 30.75 24.70 -34.83
N TRP A 396 30.28 24.71 -36.10
CA TRP A 396 30.55 25.83 -37.01
C TRP A 396 29.58 25.86 -38.18
N PRO A 397 29.39 27.04 -38.86
CA PRO A 397 28.69 27.12 -40.12
C PRO A 397 29.53 26.49 -41.25
N GLN A 398 28.94 25.62 -42.06
CA GLN A 398 29.52 25.11 -43.29
C GLN A 398 28.87 25.83 -44.48
N THR A 399 29.68 26.58 -45.24
CA THR A 399 29.19 27.43 -46.30
C THR A 399 29.49 26.91 -47.71
N TRP A 400 30.32 25.87 -47.80
CA TRP A 400 30.70 25.23 -49.04
C TRP A 400 30.99 23.74 -48.82
N PRO A 401 30.71 22.84 -49.81
CA PRO A 401 30.07 23.11 -51.11
C PRO A 401 28.58 23.46 -50.97
N GLU A 402 27.96 23.95 -52.03
CA GLU A 402 26.57 24.49 -52.02
C GLU A 402 25.54 23.44 -51.55
N ASP A 403 25.75 22.18 -51.95
CA ASP A 403 24.89 21.03 -51.60
C ASP A 403 25.13 20.49 -50.18
N ALA A 404 26.14 21.04 -49.47
CA ALA A 404 26.46 20.70 -48.09
C ALA A 404 26.53 21.94 -47.15
N LYS A 405 25.75 22.98 -47.48
CA LYS A 405 25.60 24.15 -46.60
C LYS A 405 24.74 23.81 -45.39
N GLY A 406 25.09 24.36 -44.23
CA GLY A 406 24.37 24.17 -43.00
C GLY A 406 25.17 24.48 -41.75
N TRP A 407 24.77 23.87 -40.63
CA TRP A 407 25.47 23.96 -39.35
C TRP A 407 26.06 22.60 -38.99
N VAL A 408 27.35 22.53 -38.78
CA VAL A 408 28.05 21.29 -38.41
C VAL A 408 28.23 21.24 -36.90
N ILE A 409 27.91 20.08 -36.32
CA ILE A 409 28.37 19.71 -34.98
C ILE A 409 29.26 18.48 -35.10
N SER A 410 30.44 18.55 -34.52
CA SER A 410 31.39 17.44 -34.46
C SER A 410 31.34 16.77 -33.11
N TYR A 411 31.14 15.45 -33.10
CA TYR A 411 31.07 14.60 -31.92
C TYR A 411 32.24 13.63 -31.89
N GLU A 412 32.74 13.36 -30.68
CA GLU A 412 33.48 12.17 -30.36
C GLU A 412 32.54 11.21 -29.62
N LEU A 413 32.26 10.06 -30.22
CA LEU A 413 31.48 8.98 -29.65
C LEU A 413 32.41 7.92 -29.09
N THR A 414 32.53 7.85 -27.77
CA THR A 414 33.38 6.87 -27.09
C THR A 414 32.61 5.60 -26.81
N LEU A 415 33.05 4.52 -27.44
CA LEU A 415 32.50 3.15 -27.23
C LEU A 415 33.36 2.43 -26.19
N ALA A 416 32.71 1.79 -25.23
CA ALA A 416 33.36 0.96 -24.22
C ALA A 416 32.70 -0.41 -24.13
N ALA A 417 33.50 -1.48 -24.24
CA ALA A 417 33.04 -2.86 -24.00
C ALA A 417 33.00 -3.13 -22.49
N HIS A 418 31.99 -3.91 -22.08
CA HIS A 418 31.78 -4.23 -20.67
C HIS A 418 32.72 -5.37 -20.22
N GLU A 419 32.38 -6.62 -20.47
CA GLU A 419 33.14 -7.78 -20.00
C GLU A 419 33.89 -8.51 -21.11
N GLN A 420 33.34 -8.47 -22.32
CA GLN A 420 33.86 -9.19 -23.45
C GLN A 420 34.24 -8.24 -24.58
N ARG A 421 35.18 -8.68 -25.38
CA ARG A 421 35.58 -8.03 -26.62
C ARG A 421 34.44 -7.93 -27.59
N VAL A 422 34.15 -6.73 -28.12
CA VAL A 422 33.12 -6.47 -29.13
C VAL A 422 33.77 -6.24 -30.48
N VAL A 423 33.57 -7.13 -31.44
CA VAL A 423 34.18 -7.07 -32.77
C VAL A 423 33.31 -6.30 -33.75
N TRP A 424 32.01 -6.60 -33.74
CA TRP A 424 31.07 -5.97 -34.64
C TRP A 424 30.08 -5.14 -33.83
N TRP A 425 30.04 -3.83 -34.10
CA TRP A 425 29.21 -2.88 -33.38
C TRP A 425 28.44 -1.96 -34.32
N GLU A 426 27.29 -1.49 -33.89
CA GLU A 426 26.51 -0.39 -34.45
C GLU A 426 26.24 0.67 -33.41
N ILE A 427 26.26 1.94 -33.82
CA ILE A 427 25.76 3.09 -33.03
C ILE A 427 24.51 3.61 -33.73
N ARG A 428 23.45 3.85 -32.94
CA ARG A 428 22.18 4.40 -33.41
C ARG A 428 21.81 5.62 -32.58
N PHE A 429 21.26 6.63 -33.23
CA PHE A 429 20.68 7.80 -32.56
C PHE A 429 19.73 8.54 -33.50
N ASP A 430 18.81 9.33 -32.89
CA ASP A 430 17.86 10.13 -33.63
C ASP A 430 18.37 11.57 -33.76
N VAL A 431 18.06 12.16 -34.90
CA VAL A 431 18.39 13.55 -35.25
C VAL A 431 17.14 14.28 -35.79
N PRO A 432 17.08 15.60 -35.77
CA PRO A 432 16.05 16.37 -36.46
C PRO A 432 15.97 15.99 -37.95
N PRO A 433 14.77 16.03 -38.55
CA PRO A 433 14.62 15.75 -39.98
C PRO A 433 15.54 16.60 -40.85
N ARG A 434 16.03 16.04 -41.95
CA ARG A 434 17.01 16.67 -42.87
C ARG A 434 18.42 16.87 -42.30
N THR A 435 18.68 16.42 -41.09
CA THR A 435 20.04 16.28 -40.57
C THR A 435 20.70 15.08 -41.19
N ARG A 436 21.97 15.14 -41.50
CA ARG A 436 22.70 14.00 -42.07
C ARG A 436 24.15 13.94 -41.59
N VAL A 437 24.72 12.76 -41.67
CA VAL A 437 26.19 12.63 -41.51
C VAL A 437 26.86 13.51 -42.53
N ASN A 438 27.82 14.36 -42.10
CA ASN A 438 28.46 15.32 -43.00
C ASN A 438 29.24 14.61 -44.13
N PRO A 439 28.83 14.76 -45.40
CA PRO A 439 29.49 14.10 -46.52
C PRO A 439 30.92 14.62 -46.78
N GLN A 440 31.29 15.74 -46.17
CA GLN A 440 32.65 16.30 -46.32
C GLN A 440 33.64 15.71 -45.31
N GLN A 441 33.17 14.96 -44.31
CA GLN A 441 34.06 14.29 -43.35
C GLN A 441 34.63 13.00 -43.95
N THR A 442 35.93 12.80 -43.86
CA THR A 442 36.54 11.50 -44.13
C THR A 442 36.17 10.52 -43.03
N GLN A 443 35.54 9.42 -43.39
CA GLN A 443 35.01 8.44 -42.45
C GLN A 443 35.75 7.12 -42.62
N TRP A 444 36.09 6.48 -41.51
CA TRP A 444 36.61 5.11 -41.50
C TRP A 444 35.50 4.07 -41.14
N TYR A 445 34.36 4.55 -40.65
CA TYR A 445 33.19 3.72 -40.30
C TYR A 445 32.21 3.62 -41.48
N LYS A 446 31.33 2.64 -41.44
CA LYS A 446 30.27 2.46 -42.40
C LYS A 446 29.01 3.22 -41.98
N VAL A 447 28.47 4.04 -42.89
CA VAL A 447 27.19 4.71 -42.69
C VAL A 447 26.10 3.79 -43.27
N ILE A 448 25.22 3.28 -42.41
CA ILE A 448 24.08 2.45 -42.78
C ILE A 448 22.85 3.32 -43.06
N LYS A 449 22.60 4.33 -42.18
CA LYS A 449 21.61 5.39 -42.35
C LYS A 449 22.27 6.72 -42.06
N ASP A 450 22.07 7.68 -42.95
CA ASP A 450 22.77 8.95 -42.89
C ASP A 450 22.11 10.02 -42.05
N GLY A 451 20.85 9.84 -41.60
CA GLY A 451 20.07 10.76 -40.78
C GLY A 451 19.00 11.55 -41.53
N THR A 452 18.96 11.51 -42.86
CA THR A 452 17.97 12.26 -43.65
C THR A 452 16.51 11.90 -43.32
N ASP A 453 16.27 10.68 -42.87
CA ASP A 453 14.96 10.17 -42.39
C ASP A 453 14.72 10.38 -40.89
N GLY A 454 15.63 11.11 -40.20
CA GLY A 454 15.56 11.36 -38.74
C GLY A 454 16.34 10.37 -37.91
N SER A 455 17.02 9.37 -38.48
CA SER A 455 17.75 8.34 -37.76
C SER A 455 19.13 8.10 -38.38
N VAL A 456 20.17 8.15 -37.55
CA VAL A 456 21.55 7.81 -37.96
C VAL A 456 21.90 6.43 -37.48
N VAL A 457 22.51 5.62 -38.35
CA VAL A 457 23.07 4.32 -38.00
C VAL A 457 24.47 4.24 -38.62
N ILE A 458 25.47 4.06 -37.78
CA ILE A 458 26.87 3.84 -38.20
C ILE A 458 27.39 2.54 -37.61
N ALA A 459 28.29 1.88 -38.31
CA ALA A 459 28.81 0.60 -37.91
C ALA A 459 30.29 0.45 -38.15
N THR A 460 30.92 -0.53 -37.50
CA THR A 460 32.30 -0.93 -37.85
C THR A 460 32.43 -1.39 -39.30
N PRO A 461 33.45 -0.97 -40.04
CA PRO A 461 33.62 -1.39 -41.40
C PRO A 461 34.20 -2.79 -41.53
N ASP A 462 34.96 -3.25 -40.53
CA ASP A 462 35.72 -4.50 -40.52
C ASP A 462 36.02 -4.96 -39.09
N ASP A 463 36.83 -6.01 -38.94
CA ASP A 463 37.23 -6.58 -37.66
C ASP A 463 38.46 -5.95 -37.00
N SER A 464 39.05 -4.93 -37.63
CA SER A 464 40.22 -4.24 -37.09
C SER A 464 39.89 -3.17 -36.03
N HIS A 465 38.62 -2.73 -35.97
CA HIS A 465 38.12 -1.71 -35.04
C HIS A 465 37.35 -2.30 -33.88
N THR A 466 37.95 -3.29 -33.23
CA THR A 466 37.37 -3.96 -32.08
C THR A 466 37.46 -3.10 -30.82
N ILE A 467 36.50 -3.32 -29.90
CA ILE A 467 36.48 -2.69 -28.60
C ILE A 467 36.89 -3.74 -27.56
N GLU A 468 38.04 -3.52 -26.91
CA GLU A 468 38.51 -4.39 -25.84
C GLU A 468 38.03 -3.84 -24.48
N PRO A 469 37.68 -4.68 -23.51
CA PRO A 469 37.39 -4.24 -22.16
C PRO A 469 38.50 -3.38 -21.58
N GLY A 470 38.13 -2.22 -21.05
CA GLY A 470 39.09 -1.24 -20.50
C GLY A 470 39.85 -0.41 -21.54
N THR A 471 39.65 -0.64 -22.85
CA THR A 471 40.26 0.16 -23.92
C THR A 471 39.17 0.73 -24.84
N PRO A 472 38.64 1.93 -24.53
CA PRO A 472 37.58 2.54 -25.32
C PRO A 472 38.00 2.87 -26.76
N LEU A 473 37.08 2.74 -27.70
CA LEU A 473 37.23 3.16 -29.09
C LEU A 473 36.50 4.48 -29.33
N THR A 474 37.17 5.49 -29.83
CA THR A 474 36.57 6.78 -30.19
C THR A 474 36.21 6.86 -31.66
N VAL A 475 34.97 7.18 -31.97
CA VAL A 475 34.46 7.40 -33.33
C VAL A 475 34.12 8.87 -33.50
N ALA A 476 34.84 9.57 -34.37
CA ALA A 476 34.54 10.95 -34.69
C ALA A 476 33.44 11.06 -35.75
N VAL A 477 32.33 11.71 -35.40
CA VAL A 477 31.17 11.89 -36.27
C VAL A 477 30.81 13.35 -36.42
N GLN A 478 30.68 13.82 -37.64
CA GLN A 478 30.15 15.17 -37.92
C GLN A 478 28.73 15.03 -38.47
N LEU A 479 27.82 15.78 -37.88
CA LEU A 479 26.44 15.92 -38.35
C LEU A 479 26.24 17.28 -38.98
N LEU A 480 25.64 17.31 -40.16
CA LEU A 480 25.27 18.53 -40.88
C LEU A 480 23.78 18.77 -40.68
N TYR A 481 23.45 19.79 -39.94
CA TYR A 481 22.10 20.29 -39.69
C TYR A 481 21.72 21.36 -40.71
N PRO A 482 20.41 21.48 -41.09
CA PRO A 482 20.00 22.54 -42.00
C PRO A 482 20.33 23.96 -41.51
N SER A 483 20.29 24.19 -40.20
CA SER A 483 20.62 25.45 -39.56
C SER A 483 21.06 25.27 -38.11
N GLN A 484 21.67 26.31 -37.50
CA GLN A 484 21.98 26.33 -36.07
C GLN A 484 20.75 26.18 -35.17
N HIS A 485 19.61 26.76 -35.60
CA HIS A 485 18.36 26.65 -34.85
C HIS A 485 17.86 25.20 -34.77
N GLU A 486 17.96 24.47 -35.89
CA GLU A 486 17.54 23.06 -35.97
C GLU A 486 18.56 22.15 -35.26
N ALA A 487 19.77 22.53 -35.12
CA ALA A 487 20.79 21.79 -34.33
C ALA A 487 20.54 21.87 -32.82
N GLY A 488 19.89 22.95 -32.34
CA GLY A 488 19.59 23.16 -30.93
C GLY A 488 20.87 23.16 -30.07
N ASP A 489 20.85 22.42 -28.98
CA ASP A 489 22.00 22.20 -28.08
C ASP A 489 22.95 21.07 -28.57
N GLY A 490 22.59 20.37 -29.63
CA GLY A 490 23.35 19.25 -30.18
C GLY A 490 23.18 17.93 -29.44
N THR A 491 22.23 17.82 -28.53
CA THR A 491 21.97 16.55 -27.81
C THR A 491 21.48 15.46 -28.77
N LEU A 492 22.22 14.33 -28.81
CA LEU A 492 21.82 13.13 -29.56
C LEU A 492 20.74 12.37 -28.77
N ARG A 493 19.57 12.18 -29.38
CA ARG A 493 18.45 11.46 -28.74
C ARG A 493 18.55 9.97 -29.04
N ASN A 494 18.10 9.13 -28.08
CA ASN A 494 18.08 7.67 -28.20
C ASN A 494 19.44 7.08 -28.63
N LEU A 495 20.56 7.73 -28.23
CA LEU A 495 21.91 7.27 -28.53
C LEU A 495 22.18 5.96 -27.78
N HIS A 496 22.50 4.92 -28.54
CA HIS A 496 22.92 3.62 -28.01
C HIS A 496 23.86 2.90 -28.97
N ALA A 497 24.66 2.01 -28.41
CA ALA A 497 25.50 1.10 -29.17
C ALA A 497 25.06 -0.33 -28.94
N THR A 498 25.18 -1.16 -29.93
CA THR A 498 24.85 -2.60 -29.87
C THR A 498 25.95 -3.43 -30.50
N GLU A 499 26.22 -4.60 -29.91
CA GLU A 499 26.97 -5.64 -30.59
C GLU A 499 26.07 -6.28 -31.67
N VAL A 500 26.62 -6.47 -32.85
CA VAL A 500 25.91 -7.09 -33.97
C VAL A 500 26.67 -8.32 -34.47
N THR A 501 25.96 -9.22 -35.08
CA THR A 501 26.62 -10.34 -35.77
C THR A 501 27.29 -9.84 -37.06
N ARG A 502 28.36 -10.50 -37.48
CA ARG A 502 29.06 -10.15 -38.74
C ARG A 502 28.04 -9.98 -39.86
N PRO A 503 28.04 -8.81 -40.57
CA PRO A 503 27.12 -8.53 -41.67
C PRO A 503 27.34 -9.44 -42.87
#